data_f945f1237049c76c1b31596a9b4c9191
#
_entry.id   f945f1237049c76c1b31596a9b4c9191
#
_cell.length_a   1.000
_cell.length_b   1.000
_cell.length_c   1.000
_cell.angle_alpha   90.00
_cell.angle_beta   90.00
_cell.angle_gamma   90.00
#
_symmetry.space_group_name_H-M   'P 1'
#
loop_
_entity.id
_entity.type
_entity.pdbx_description
1 polymer ?
#
loop_
_entity_poly.entity_id
_entity_poly.type
_entity_poly.pdbx_seq_one_letter_code
_entity_poly.pdbx_strand_id
1 'polypeptide(L)'
;STKIVENLIFQTTALVTSLPPVAPEIEFRSFIGEEGRIQILLQDSTQRITQQPITLSQEEERRIRGLRESQGLLPGAPLTFFNDDNTKVYEIYRTPIAPDNVNSFEDKLWRRVTEHAVLDAVQSDKTYYYMFRTIDNHGNISNPSSPYEVTLIGGVSPYILVNDYEYPSVSAALRSSTKNFKRFLRVRPALQQLMVNLDSGIQSKPSSLDVNKVDAGVATQGQVWGKKYKIRIISKETGKKIDFNIKYDYNFDYREQ
;
A
#
# COMPACT_ATOMS: atom_id res chain seq x y z
N SER A 1 40.43 41.27 -24.68
CA SER A 1 39.70 40.02 -24.87
C SER A 1 38.37 40.10 -24.11
N THR A 2 37.27 40.06 -24.81
CA THR A 2 35.95 40.09 -24.26
C THR A 2 35.59 38.66 -23.81
N LYS A 3 35.36 38.47 -22.52
CA LYS A 3 34.95 37.18 -21.98
C LYS A 3 33.44 37.15 -21.99
N ILE A 4 32.84 36.38 -22.91
CA ILE A 4 31.39 36.13 -22.92
C ILE A 4 31.12 35.10 -21.83
N VAL A 5 30.42 35.50 -20.78
CA VAL A 5 29.91 34.58 -19.77
C VAL A 5 28.50 34.24 -20.18
N GLU A 6 28.28 33.06 -20.73
CA GLU A 6 26.95 32.51 -20.94
C GLU A 6 26.41 32.06 -19.58
N ASN A 7 25.35 32.72 -19.12
CA ASN A 7 24.58 32.23 -17.99
C ASN A 7 23.87 30.94 -18.44
N LEU A 8 24.26 29.81 -17.89
CA LEU A 8 23.52 28.58 -18.04
C LEU A 8 22.11 28.79 -17.37
N ILE A 9 21.12 28.97 -18.21
CA ILE A 9 19.72 28.98 -17.74
C ILE A 9 19.39 27.55 -17.43
N PHE A 10 19.42 27.19 -16.14
CA PHE A 10 18.89 25.93 -15.67
C PHE A 10 17.36 26.02 -15.75
N GLN A 11 16.79 25.43 -16.77
CA GLN A 11 15.36 25.27 -16.89
C GLN A 11 14.99 23.99 -16.09
N THR A 12 14.64 24.16 -14.82
CA THR A 12 14.00 23.10 -14.05
C THR A 12 12.55 23.02 -14.48
N THR A 13 12.20 22.03 -15.25
CA THR A 13 10.81 21.65 -15.49
C THR A 13 10.27 21.03 -14.21
N ALA A 14 9.56 21.79 -13.41
CA ALA A 14 8.76 21.24 -12.32
C ALA A 14 7.49 20.66 -12.94
N LEU A 15 7.29 19.36 -12.77
CA LEU A 15 6.01 18.72 -13.08
C LEU A 15 5.03 19.09 -11.97
N VAL A 16 4.10 20.00 -12.27
CA VAL A 16 3.02 20.34 -11.36
C VAL A 16 1.93 19.28 -11.55
N THR A 17 1.74 18.42 -10.58
CA THR A 17 0.66 17.43 -10.54
C THR A 17 -0.44 17.94 -9.64
N SER A 18 -1.65 17.97 -10.18
CA SER A 18 -2.86 18.32 -9.45
C SER A 18 -3.17 17.24 -8.41
N LEU A 19 -3.59 17.64 -7.22
CA LEU A 19 -4.01 16.75 -6.14
C LEU A 19 -5.33 16.09 -6.54
N PRO A 20 -5.54 14.78 -6.27
CA PRO A 20 -6.86 14.20 -6.41
C PRO A 20 -7.83 14.87 -5.45
N PRO A 21 -9.09 15.09 -5.87
CA PRO A 21 -10.11 15.66 -5.02
C PRO A 21 -10.41 14.73 -3.83
N VAL A 22 -11.15 15.23 -2.86
CA VAL A 22 -11.60 14.45 -1.70
C VAL A 22 -12.96 13.83 -2.00
N ALA A 23 -13.26 12.68 -1.41
CA ALA A 23 -14.57 12.06 -1.52
C ALA A 23 -15.67 13.02 -1.02
N PRO A 24 -16.87 13.00 -1.63
CA PRO A 24 -17.94 13.93 -1.28
C PRO A 24 -18.52 13.61 0.10
N GLU A 25 -19.11 14.61 0.74
CA GLU A 25 -19.98 14.45 1.90
C GLU A 25 -21.38 14.08 1.41
N ILE A 26 -22.01 13.11 2.09
CA ILE A 26 -23.25 12.49 1.63
C ILE A 26 -24.35 12.63 2.65
N GLU A 27 -25.54 12.99 2.15
CA GLU A 27 -26.77 12.97 2.94
C GLU A 27 -27.85 12.18 2.19
N PHE A 28 -28.55 11.29 2.89
CA PHE A 28 -29.66 10.52 2.35
C PHE A 28 -30.98 11.04 2.88
N ARG A 29 -31.97 11.19 2.02
CA ARG A 29 -33.32 11.64 2.38
C ARG A 29 -34.38 10.71 1.80
N SER A 30 -35.44 10.45 2.56
CA SER A 30 -36.65 9.79 2.08
C SER A 30 -37.71 10.82 1.70
N PHE A 31 -38.67 10.40 0.90
CA PHE A 31 -39.83 11.21 0.55
C PHE A 31 -41.07 10.70 1.29
N ILE A 32 -41.82 11.64 1.86
CA ILE A 32 -43.10 11.32 2.49
C ILE A 32 -44.12 11.01 1.38
N GLY A 33 -44.77 9.85 1.46
CA GLY A 33 -45.78 9.44 0.48
C GLY A 33 -45.25 8.82 -0.82
N GLU A 34 -43.92 8.68 -0.97
CA GLU A 34 -43.32 7.93 -2.07
C GLU A 34 -42.55 6.73 -1.54
N GLU A 35 -43.05 5.55 -1.84
CA GLU A 35 -42.34 4.32 -1.52
C GLU A 35 -41.28 3.99 -2.57
N GLY A 36 -40.16 3.43 -2.11
CA GLY A 36 -39.15 2.90 -3.01
C GLY A 36 -38.24 3.95 -3.65
N ARG A 37 -38.17 5.17 -3.14
CA ARG A 37 -37.25 6.21 -3.61
C ARG A 37 -36.48 6.84 -2.48
N ILE A 38 -35.20 7.07 -2.74
CA ILE A 38 -34.30 7.84 -1.87
C ILE A 38 -33.64 8.96 -2.66
N GLN A 39 -33.40 10.06 -2.00
CA GLN A 39 -32.59 11.15 -2.52
C GLN A 39 -31.21 11.08 -1.90
N ILE A 40 -30.20 11.16 -2.74
CA ILE A 40 -28.80 11.23 -2.35
C ILE A 40 -28.33 12.64 -2.63
N LEU A 41 -27.91 13.37 -1.61
CA LEU A 41 -27.31 14.69 -1.73
C LEU A 41 -25.80 14.56 -1.66
N LEU A 42 -25.12 15.18 -2.60
CA LEU A 42 -23.68 15.14 -2.77
C LEU A 42 -23.11 16.54 -2.54
N GLN A 43 -22.22 16.69 -1.59
CA GLN A 43 -21.57 17.97 -1.30
C GLN A 43 -20.06 17.82 -1.43
N ASP A 44 -19.43 18.88 -1.95
CA ASP A 44 -17.98 18.90 -2.02
C ASP A 44 -17.38 18.97 -0.61
N SER A 45 -16.49 18.07 -0.31
CA SER A 45 -15.76 18.09 0.95
C SER A 45 -14.62 19.11 0.89
N THR A 46 -14.48 19.90 1.94
CA THR A 46 -13.40 20.88 2.09
C THR A 46 -12.16 20.29 2.75
N GLN A 47 -12.18 19.00 3.10
CA GLN A 47 -11.07 18.35 3.78
C GLN A 47 -9.88 18.18 2.84
N ARG A 48 -8.72 18.67 3.26
CA ARG A 48 -7.46 18.50 2.55
C ARG A 48 -6.74 17.27 3.08
N ILE A 49 -6.91 16.15 2.41
CA ILE A 49 -6.19 14.91 2.77
C ILE A 49 -5.20 14.59 1.66
N THR A 50 -3.91 14.63 2.00
CA THR A 50 -2.83 14.16 1.12
C THR A 50 -2.70 12.64 1.26
N GLN A 51 -3.45 11.91 0.45
CA GLN A 51 -3.37 10.44 0.45
C GLN A 51 -2.99 9.92 -0.93
N GLN A 52 -2.23 8.84 -0.94
CA GLN A 52 -1.98 8.12 -2.18
C GLN A 52 -3.32 7.59 -2.72
N PRO A 53 -3.64 7.80 -4.02
CA PRO A 53 -4.88 7.32 -4.60
C PRO A 53 -5.06 5.81 -4.47
N ILE A 54 -6.26 5.39 -4.09
CA ILE A 54 -6.68 3.98 -4.05
C ILE A 54 -7.25 3.61 -5.42
N THR A 55 -6.73 2.55 -6.02
CA THR A 55 -7.19 2.05 -7.31
C THR A 55 -8.32 1.05 -7.13
N LEU A 56 -9.36 1.18 -7.95
CA LEU A 56 -10.46 0.23 -8.04
C LEU A 56 -10.39 -0.62 -9.32
N SER A 57 -9.70 -0.10 -10.35
CA SER A 57 -9.60 -0.76 -11.65
C SER A 57 -8.15 -0.87 -12.14
N GLN A 58 -7.91 -1.79 -13.09
CA GLN A 58 -6.61 -1.92 -13.72
C GLN A 58 -6.20 -0.68 -14.53
N GLU A 59 -7.17 0.06 -15.04
CA GLU A 59 -6.91 1.29 -15.79
C GLU A 59 -6.39 2.39 -14.88
N GLU A 60 -7.01 2.58 -13.71
CA GLU A 60 -6.54 3.50 -12.68
C GLU A 60 -5.12 3.13 -12.21
N GLU A 61 -4.86 1.85 -11.98
CA GLU A 61 -3.54 1.37 -11.57
C GLU A 61 -2.48 1.70 -12.63
N ARG A 62 -2.78 1.51 -13.93
CA ARG A 62 -1.89 1.89 -15.02
C ARG A 62 -1.63 3.40 -15.04
N ARG A 63 -2.67 4.21 -14.82
CA ARG A 63 -2.56 5.66 -14.76
C ARG A 63 -1.68 6.12 -13.60
N ILE A 64 -1.88 5.58 -12.40
CA ILE A 64 -1.06 5.91 -11.22
C ILE A 64 0.39 5.46 -11.42
N ARG A 65 0.61 4.32 -12.04
CA ARG A 65 1.96 3.86 -12.41
C ARG A 65 2.62 4.85 -13.36
N GLY A 66 1.92 5.27 -14.42
CA GLY A 66 2.43 6.27 -15.36
C GLY A 66 2.75 7.61 -14.68
N LEU A 67 1.95 8.04 -13.71
CA LEU A 67 2.22 9.23 -12.91
C LEU A 67 3.50 9.09 -12.08
N ARG A 68 3.71 7.94 -11.42
CA ARG A 68 4.94 7.67 -10.67
C ARG A 68 6.17 7.68 -11.58
N GLU A 69 6.07 7.04 -12.72
CA GLU A 69 7.15 7.01 -13.72
C GLU A 69 7.47 8.41 -14.24
N SER A 70 6.45 9.23 -14.53
CA SER A 70 6.64 10.61 -14.99
C SER A 70 7.27 11.52 -13.92
N GLN A 71 7.07 11.24 -12.65
CA GLN A 71 7.72 11.93 -11.53
C GLN A 71 9.08 11.33 -11.16
N GLY A 72 9.53 10.28 -11.82
CA GLY A 72 10.78 9.58 -11.50
C GLY A 72 10.76 8.88 -10.14
N LEU A 73 9.59 8.51 -9.63
CA LEU A 73 9.42 7.88 -8.34
C LEU A 73 9.55 6.36 -8.43
N LEU A 74 10.09 5.76 -7.38
CA LEU A 74 10.17 4.31 -7.25
C LEU A 74 8.77 3.69 -7.08
N PRO A 75 8.57 2.42 -7.47
CA PRO A 75 7.33 1.70 -7.21
C PRO A 75 6.98 1.72 -5.72
N GLY A 76 5.75 2.17 -5.41
CA GLY A 76 5.29 2.29 -4.02
C GLY A 76 5.63 3.60 -3.30
N ALA A 77 6.41 4.49 -3.92
CA ALA A 77 6.65 5.81 -3.36
C ALA A 77 5.35 6.64 -3.30
N PRO A 78 5.16 7.49 -2.27
CA PRO A 78 4.01 8.37 -2.19
C PRO A 78 4.04 9.39 -3.32
N LEU A 79 2.87 9.64 -3.91
CA LEU A 79 2.68 10.72 -4.87
C LEU A 79 2.40 12.02 -4.13
N THR A 80 2.97 13.12 -4.63
CA THR A 80 2.68 14.46 -4.14
C THR A 80 1.92 15.23 -5.20
N PHE A 81 0.84 15.90 -4.80
CA PHE A 81 -0.04 16.65 -5.68
C PHE A 81 -0.23 18.07 -5.16
N PHE A 82 -0.61 18.97 -6.05
CA PHE A 82 -1.13 20.30 -5.71
C PHE A 82 -2.65 20.28 -5.82
N ASN A 83 -3.32 20.90 -4.87
CA ASN A 83 -4.77 20.91 -4.75
C ASN A 83 -5.39 22.09 -5.54
N ASP A 84 -6.27 21.79 -6.50
CA ASP A 84 -7.06 22.76 -7.25
C ASP A 84 -8.56 22.40 -7.45
N ASP A 85 -9.12 21.68 -6.70
CA ASP A 85 -10.30 21.15 -6.02
C ASP A 85 -11.70 21.40 -6.54
N ASN A 86 -11.95 21.67 -7.77
CA ASN A 86 -13.33 21.71 -8.26
C ASN A 86 -13.79 20.31 -8.71
N THR A 87 -14.78 19.78 -8.02
CA THR A 87 -15.44 18.54 -8.44
C THR A 87 -16.21 18.77 -9.74
N LYS A 88 -15.96 17.91 -10.71
CA LYS A 88 -16.66 17.90 -11.99
C LYS A 88 -17.74 16.83 -12.05
N VAL A 89 -17.45 15.66 -11.53
CA VAL A 89 -18.32 14.47 -11.62
C VAL A 89 -18.26 13.70 -10.32
N TYR A 90 -19.41 13.21 -9.91
CA TYR A 90 -19.55 12.24 -8.82
C TYR A 90 -19.78 10.85 -9.40
N GLU A 91 -19.05 9.87 -8.90
CA GLU A 91 -19.26 8.46 -9.16
C GLU A 91 -19.96 7.84 -7.96
N ILE A 92 -21.06 7.15 -8.24
CA ILE A 92 -21.88 6.46 -7.24
C ILE A 92 -21.80 4.97 -7.52
N TYR A 93 -21.29 4.22 -6.57
CA TYR A 93 -21.23 2.77 -6.62
C TYR A 93 -22.30 2.20 -5.70
N ARG A 94 -22.99 1.16 -6.17
CA ARG A 94 -24.07 0.54 -5.41
C ARG A 94 -24.04 -0.97 -5.53
N THR A 95 -24.17 -1.66 -4.41
CA THR A 95 -24.30 -3.12 -4.37
C THR A 95 -25.33 -3.55 -3.32
N PRO A 96 -26.15 -4.57 -3.59
CA PRO A 96 -27.06 -5.15 -2.58
C PRO A 96 -26.35 -6.22 -1.72
N ILE A 97 -25.09 -6.49 -1.95
CA ILE A 97 -24.30 -7.49 -1.23
C ILE A 97 -23.31 -6.74 -0.33
N ALA A 98 -23.22 -7.17 0.93
CA ALA A 98 -22.26 -6.59 1.86
C ALA A 98 -20.82 -6.70 1.33
N PRO A 99 -20.09 -5.58 1.21
CA PRO A 99 -18.74 -5.58 0.65
C PRO A 99 -17.72 -6.05 1.70
N ASP A 100 -16.81 -6.94 1.31
CA ASP A 100 -15.72 -7.40 2.16
C ASP A 100 -14.54 -6.42 2.19
N ASN A 101 -14.36 -5.65 1.12
CA ASN A 101 -13.27 -4.69 0.94
C ASN A 101 -13.64 -3.67 -0.15
N VAL A 102 -12.78 -2.68 -0.36
CA VAL A 102 -12.98 -1.64 -1.39
C VAL A 102 -13.14 -2.24 -2.80
N ASN A 103 -12.39 -3.30 -3.12
CA ASN A 103 -12.45 -3.93 -4.45
C ASN A 103 -13.80 -4.62 -4.72
N SER A 104 -14.62 -4.85 -3.70
CA SER A 104 -15.98 -5.39 -3.88
C SER A 104 -16.89 -4.44 -4.68
N PHE A 105 -16.50 -3.18 -4.81
CA PHE A 105 -17.17 -2.17 -5.62
C PHE A 105 -16.63 -2.09 -7.06
N GLU A 106 -15.59 -2.83 -7.41
CA GLU A 106 -15.14 -2.97 -8.80
C GLU A 106 -16.31 -3.44 -9.66
N ASP A 107 -16.51 -2.81 -10.81
CA ASP A 107 -17.64 -3.06 -11.73
C ASP A 107 -19.06 -2.81 -11.14
N LYS A 108 -19.17 -2.16 -9.99
CA LYS A 108 -20.45 -1.80 -9.36
C LYS A 108 -20.80 -0.32 -9.52
N LEU A 109 -20.19 0.35 -10.49
CA LEU A 109 -20.53 1.73 -10.80
C LEU A 109 -21.99 1.78 -11.24
N TRP A 110 -22.84 2.43 -10.42
CA TRP A 110 -24.26 2.58 -10.72
C TRP A 110 -24.53 3.80 -11.60
N ARG A 111 -23.91 4.95 -11.25
CA ARG A 111 -24.13 6.20 -12.00
C ARG A 111 -22.95 7.16 -11.86
N ARG A 112 -22.75 7.97 -12.92
CA ARG A 112 -21.92 9.17 -12.92
C ARG A 112 -22.82 10.37 -13.08
N VAL A 113 -22.70 11.37 -12.23
CA VAL A 113 -23.53 12.58 -12.23
C VAL A 113 -22.70 13.84 -12.01
N THR A 114 -23.17 14.95 -12.55
CA THR A 114 -22.62 16.29 -12.31
C THR A 114 -23.47 17.09 -11.32
N GLU A 115 -24.64 16.57 -11.01
CA GLU A 115 -25.64 17.17 -10.15
C GLU A 115 -25.38 16.83 -8.69
N HIS A 116 -25.69 17.77 -7.80
CA HIS A 116 -25.54 17.59 -6.34
C HIS A 116 -26.68 16.78 -5.70
N ALA A 117 -27.70 16.39 -6.46
CA ALA A 117 -28.82 15.61 -5.97
C ALA A 117 -29.21 14.53 -6.98
N VAL A 118 -29.33 13.31 -6.50
CA VAL A 118 -29.67 12.14 -7.32
C VAL A 118 -30.79 11.36 -6.69
N LEU A 119 -31.75 10.91 -7.51
CA LEU A 119 -32.79 10.01 -7.09
C LEU A 119 -32.42 8.56 -7.43
N ASP A 120 -32.54 7.70 -6.44
CA ASP A 120 -32.37 6.25 -6.63
C ASP A 120 -33.65 5.50 -6.27
N ALA A 121 -34.01 4.52 -7.12
CA ALA A 121 -35.11 3.61 -6.87
C ALA A 121 -34.58 2.39 -6.11
N VAL A 122 -35.04 2.21 -4.89
CA VAL A 122 -34.63 1.12 -4.01
C VAL A 122 -35.86 0.30 -3.59
N GLN A 123 -35.65 -0.96 -3.28
CA GLN A 123 -36.70 -1.78 -2.70
C GLN A 123 -36.78 -1.50 -1.19
N SER A 124 -38.02 -1.29 -0.69
CA SER A 124 -38.23 -1.16 0.76
C SER A 124 -37.79 -2.43 1.49
N ASP A 125 -37.29 -2.25 2.70
CA ASP A 125 -36.80 -3.30 3.59
C ASP A 125 -35.65 -4.13 3.05
N LYS A 126 -34.94 -3.58 2.03
CA LYS A 126 -33.73 -4.17 1.47
C LYS A 126 -32.54 -3.23 1.70
N THR A 127 -31.45 -3.80 2.17
CA THR A 127 -30.22 -3.07 2.41
C THR A 127 -29.40 -2.96 1.12
N TYR A 128 -28.89 -1.75 0.89
CA TYR A 128 -27.94 -1.44 -0.17
C TYR A 128 -26.70 -0.80 0.41
N TYR A 129 -25.56 -1.07 -0.21
CA TYR A 129 -24.27 -0.50 0.17
C TYR A 129 -23.84 0.49 -0.90
N TYR A 130 -23.54 1.72 -0.48
CA TYR A 130 -23.11 2.80 -1.36
C TYR A 130 -21.70 3.23 -1.03
N MET A 131 -20.96 3.57 -2.06
CA MET A 131 -19.63 4.16 -1.98
C MET A 131 -19.56 5.27 -3.03
N PHE A 132 -18.85 6.34 -2.73
CA PHE A 132 -18.81 7.54 -3.58
C PHE A 132 -17.37 7.95 -3.86
N ARG A 133 -17.18 8.53 -5.04
CA ARG A 133 -15.93 9.15 -5.46
C ARG A 133 -16.23 10.43 -6.22
N THR A 134 -15.28 11.35 -6.24
CA THR A 134 -15.32 12.56 -7.05
C THR A 134 -14.25 12.51 -8.13
N ILE A 135 -14.52 13.19 -9.23
CA ILE A 135 -13.56 13.40 -10.32
C ILE A 135 -13.46 14.92 -10.52
N ASP A 136 -12.25 15.44 -10.52
CA ASP A 136 -11.98 16.85 -10.75
C ASP A 136 -12.01 17.24 -12.23
N ASN A 137 -11.76 18.51 -12.54
CA ASN A 137 -11.68 19.02 -13.91
C ASN A 137 -10.50 18.46 -14.70
N HIS A 138 -9.46 18.02 -14.02
CA HIS A 138 -8.25 17.43 -14.59
C HIS A 138 -8.39 15.92 -14.81
N GLY A 139 -9.50 15.33 -14.34
CA GLY A 139 -9.80 13.91 -14.42
C GLY A 139 -9.05 13.08 -13.37
N ASN A 140 -8.60 13.69 -12.27
CA ASN A 140 -8.10 12.94 -11.13
C ASN A 140 -9.29 12.42 -10.32
N ILE A 141 -9.14 11.21 -9.79
CA ILE A 141 -10.20 10.51 -9.09
C ILE A 141 -9.86 10.49 -7.61
N SER A 142 -10.83 10.82 -6.75
CA SER A 142 -10.67 10.79 -5.30
C SER A 142 -10.46 9.38 -4.77
N ASN A 143 -9.95 9.30 -3.55
CA ASN A 143 -10.13 8.08 -2.77
C ASN A 143 -11.63 7.81 -2.57
N PRO A 144 -12.05 6.55 -2.44
CA PRO A 144 -13.44 6.24 -2.14
C PRO A 144 -13.83 6.75 -0.76
N SER A 145 -15.11 7.14 -0.60
CA SER A 145 -15.69 7.37 0.72
C SER A 145 -15.72 6.09 1.55
N SER A 146 -15.92 6.20 2.85
CA SER A 146 -16.39 5.05 3.63
C SER A 146 -17.70 4.54 3.02
N PRO A 147 -17.93 3.22 2.98
CA PRO A 147 -19.20 2.71 2.48
C PRO A 147 -20.32 2.99 3.47
N TYR A 148 -21.50 3.26 2.93
CA TYR A 148 -22.73 3.48 3.69
C TYR A 148 -23.64 2.28 3.52
N GLU A 149 -24.17 1.77 4.64
CA GLU A 149 -25.24 0.80 4.67
C GLU A 149 -26.57 1.53 4.75
N VAL A 150 -27.40 1.41 3.72
CA VAL A 150 -28.65 2.17 3.57
C VAL A 150 -29.83 1.22 3.41
N THR A 151 -30.82 1.37 4.26
CA THR A 151 -32.07 0.62 4.19
C THR A 151 -33.25 1.58 4.25
N LEU A 152 -34.10 1.55 3.23
CA LEU A 152 -35.37 2.27 3.27
C LEU A 152 -36.42 1.38 3.93
N ILE A 153 -36.89 1.80 5.09
CA ILE A 153 -37.97 1.11 5.81
C ILE A 153 -39.31 1.60 5.24
N GLY A 154 -40.06 0.66 4.65
CA GLY A 154 -41.37 0.92 4.07
C GLY A 154 -42.46 1.22 5.10
N GLY A 155 -43.57 1.78 4.62
CA GLY A 155 -44.75 2.05 5.46
C GLY A 155 -45.40 3.38 5.09
N VAL A 156 -46.41 3.77 5.90
CA VAL A 156 -47.16 5.03 5.71
C VAL A 156 -46.24 6.27 5.81
N SER A 157 -45.17 6.15 6.57
CA SER A 157 -44.17 7.20 6.74
C SER A 157 -42.77 6.55 6.56
N PRO A 158 -42.32 6.41 5.32
CA PRO A 158 -41.04 5.76 5.05
C PRO A 158 -39.87 6.56 5.64
N TYR A 159 -38.92 5.89 6.22
CA TYR A 159 -37.69 6.50 6.74
C TYR A 159 -36.47 5.70 6.31
N ILE A 160 -35.33 6.38 6.25
CA ILE A 160 -34.06 5.77 5.86
C ILE A 160 -33.24 5.48 7.11
N LEU A 161 -32.73 4.27 7.19
CA LEU A 161 -31.70 3.90 8.14
C LEU A 161 -30.36 3.96 7.41
N VAL A 162 -29.47 4.83 7.87
CA VAL A 162 -28.12 5.01 7.30
C VAL A 162 -27.11 4.71 8.39
N ASN A 163 -26.23 3.78 8.14
CA ASN A 163 -25.12 3.45 9.01
C ASN A 163 -23.80 3.56 8.22
N ASP A 164 -22.76 4.01 8.88
CA ASP A 164 -21.41 3.82 8.36
C ASP A 164 -21.07 2.33 8.38
N TYR A 165 -20.69 1.80 7.24
CA TYR A 165 -20.34 0.38 7.13
C TYR A 165 -18.83 0.21 7.28
N GLU A 166 -18.43 -0.58 8.25
CA GLU A 166 -17.06 -1.00 8.39
C GLU A 166 -16.84 -2.34 7.68
N TYR A 167 -15.83 -2.39 6.82
CA TYR A 167 -15.46 -3.66 6.20
C TYR A 167 -15.17 -4.70 7.29
N PRO A 168 -15.65 -5.94 7.13
CA PRO A 168 -15.34 -6.98 8.08
C PRO A 168 -13.83 -7.02 8.25
N SER A 169 -13.37 -6.75 9.47
CA SER A 169 -11.96 -6.92 9.77
C SER A 169 -11.67 -8.35 9.38
N VAL A 170 -10.87 -8.52 8.31
CA VAL A 170 -10.23 -9.79 8.08
C VAL A 170 -9.46 -10.00 9.38
N SER A 171 -10.09 -10.71 10.32
CA SER A 171 -9.36 -11.24 11.45
C SER A 171 -8.24 -11.94 10.74
N ALA A 172 -7.01 -11.39 10.88
CA ALA A 172 -5.87 -11.92 10.19
C ALA A 172 -5.88 -13.38 10.63
N ALA A 173 -6.55 -14.20 9.82
CA ALA A 173 -6.53 -15.64 10.00
C ALA A 173 -5.07 -15.84 10.13
N LEU A 174 -4.63 -16.16 11.35
CA LEU A 174 -3.22 -16.29 11.67
C LEU A 174 -2.69 -17.05 10.50
N ARG A 175 -2.12 -16.31 9.52
CA ARG A 175 -1.56 -16.93 8.34
C ARG A 175 -0.52 -17.79 8.98
N SER A 176 -0.90 -19.04 9.21
CA SER A 176 0.05 -20.03 9.66
C SER A 176 1.07 -19.97 8.53
N SER A 177 2.13 -19.22 8.80
CA SER A 177 3.19 -19.05 7.85
C SER A 177 3.65 -20.46 7.59
N THR A 178 3.14 -21.06 6.50
CA THR A 178 3.50 -22.42 6.07
C THR A 178 5.00 -22.52 5.79
N LYS A 179 5.67 -21.36 5.77
CA LYS A 179 7.13 -21.26 5.63
C LYS A 179 7.72 -20.78 6.95
N ASN A 180 8.49 -21.62 7.55
CA ASN A 180 9.22 -21.28 8.77
C ASN A 180 10.03 -19.99 8.55
N PHE A 181 9.85 -18.98 9.41
CA PHE A 181 10.54 -17.67 9.38
C PHE A 181 12.08 -17.83 9.24
N LYS A 182 12.64 -18.92 9.72
CA LYS A 182 14.06 -19.26 9.58
C LYS A 182 14.56 -19.21 8.14
N ARG A 183 13.71 -19.43 7.13
CA ARG A 183 14.08 -19.38 5.70
C ARG A 183 14.41 -17.97 5.21
N PHE A 184 13.90 -16.95 5.89
CA PHE A 184 14.11 -15.55 5.53
C PHE A 184 15.23 -14.89 6.32
N LEU A 185 15.72 -15.57 7.35
CA LEU A 185 16.78 -15.04 8.20
C LEU A 185 18.13 -15.54 7.71
N ARG A 186 18.95 -14.65 7.20
CA ARG A 186 20.36 -14.91 6.90
C ARG A 186 21.23 -14.23 7.94
N VAL A 187 21.86 -15.00 8.78
CA VAL A 187 22.83 -14.49 9.75
C VAL A 187 24.21 -14.93 9.31
N ARG A 188 25.08 -13.94 9.08
CA ARG A 188 26.47 -14.17 8.72
C ARG A 188 27.36 -13.60 9.81
N PRO A 189 28.42 -14.30 10.22
CA PRO A 189 29.41 -13.70 11.12
C PRO A 189 30.13 -12.55 10.39
N ALA A 190 30.56 -11.54 11.14
CA ALA A 190 31.39 -10.48 10.57
C ALA A 190 32.73 -11.06 10.11
N LEU A 191 33.25 -10.56 8.98
CA LEU A 191 34.55 -11.00 8.44
C LEU A 191 35.68 -10.88 9.46
N GLN A 192 35.62 -9.92 10.37
CA GLN A 192 36.59 -9.72 11.45
C GLN A 192 36.62 -10.88 12.46
N GLN A 193 35.56 -11.66 12.52
CA GLN A 193 35.44 -12.83 13.41
C GLN A 193 35.82 -14.15 12.69
N LEU A 194 36.06 -14.08 11.40
CA LEU A 194 36.57 -15.20 10.60
C LEU A 194 38.08 -15.08 10.51
N MET A 195 38.81 -16.01 11.06
CA MET A 195 40.25 -16.09 10.82
C MET A 195 40.50 -16.77 9.49
N VAL A 196 41.42 -16.23 8.72
CA VAL A 196 41.97 -16.86 7.52
C VAL A 196 43.19 -17.67 7.96
N ASN A 197 43.13 -18.99 7.81
CA ASN A 197 44.29 -19.81 8.05
C ASN A 197 45.17 -19.80 6.78
N LEU A 198 46.23 -19.04 6.86
CA LEU A 198 47.30 -19.09 5.84
C LEU A 198 48.17 -20.27 6.21
N ASP A 199 48.16 -21.31 5.42
CA ASP A 199 49.02 -22.51 5.65
C ASP A 199 50.47 -22.06 5.83
N SER A 200 51.13 -22.65 6.78
CA SER A 200 52.49 -22.28 7.24
C SER A 200 53.59 -22.34 6.16
N GLY A 201 53.26 -22.80 4.95
CA GLY A 201 54.12 -22.75 3.79
C GLY A 201 54.20 -21.45 3.03
N ILE A 202 53.39 -20.43 3.39
CA ILE A 202 53.30 -19.13 2.66
C ILE A 202 54.13 -18.05 3.41
N GLN A 203 55.23 -18.39 3.99
CA GLN A 203 55.96 -17.42 4.79
C GLN A 203 56.81 -16.38 4.06
N SER A 204 56.92 -16.35 2.76
CA SER A 204 57.95 -15.53 2.21
C SER A 204 57.70 -14.59 1.04
N LYS A 205 56.59 -14.62 0.34
CA LYS A 205 56.28 -13.60 -0.71
C LYS A 205 54.82 -13.51 -1.05
N PRO A 206 54.22 -12.29 -1.10
CA PRO A 206 52.82 -12.07 -1.48
C PRO A 206 52.46 -12.47 -2.92
N SER A 207 53.45 -12.72 -3.76
CA SER A 207 53.27 -13.12 -5.16
C SER A 207 52.96 -14.60 -5.38
N SER A 208 53.01 -15.43 -4.32
CA SER A 208 52.79 -16.88 -4.38
C SER A 208 51.60 -17.35 -3.55
N LEU A 209 50.63 -16.48 -3.31
CA LEU A 209 49.42 -16.84 -2.61
C LEU A 209 48.56 -17.75 -3.49
N ASP A 210 48.60 -19.06 -3.18
CA ASP A 210 47.71 -20.00 -3.83
C ASP A 210 46.33 -19.86 -3.15
N VAL A 211 45.41 -19.19 -3.83
CA VAL A 211 44.05 -18.88 -3.34
C VAL A 211 43.29 -20.18 -3.00
N ASN A 212 43.66 -21.28 -3.63
CA ASN A 212 43.00 -22.59 -3.38
C ASN A 212 43.42 -23.23 -2.06
N LYS A 213 44.48 -22.73 -1.43
CA LYS A 213 44.97 -23.19 -0.11
C LYS A 213 44.58 -22.30 1.05
N VAL A 214 43.80 -21.25 0.78
CA VAL A 214 43.31 -20.31 1.79
C VAL A 214 41.98 -20.77 2.31
N ASP A 215 41.95 -21.38 3.47
CA ASP A 215 40.73 -21.71 4.18
C ASP A 215 40.22 -20.48 4.94
N ALA A 216 39.16 -19.87 4.46
CA ALA A 216 38.48 -18.80 5.17
C ALA A 216 37.53 -19.42 6.21
N GLY A 217 37.78 -19.13 7.49
CA GLY A 217 36.88 -19.53 8.55
C GLY A 217 37.32 -20.74 9.35
N VAL A 218 38.59 -21.16 9.27
CA VAL A 218 39.16 -22.16 10.18
C VAL A 218 39.21 -21.59 11.59
N ALA A 219 38.45 -22.19 12.50
CA ALA A 219 38.37 -21.72 13.86
C ALA A 219 39.68 -22.01 14.61
N THR A 220 40.33 -21.00 15.08
CA THR A 220 41.03 -21.12 16.35
C THR A 220 40.00 -21.33 17.44
N GLN A 221 40.24 -22.31 18.30
CA GLN A 221 39.34 -22.65 19.41
C GLN A 221 38.87 -21.39 20.12
N GLY A 222 37.57 -21.11 20.07
CA GLY A 222 36.99 -20.06 20.88
C GLY A 222 36.16 -19.01 20.17
N GLN A 223 36.16 -18.90 18.84
CA GLN A 223 35.43 -17.86 18.14
C GLN A 223 33.94 -18.22 17.81
N VAL A 224 33.52 -18.22 16.59
CA VAL A 224 32.12 -18.33 16.20
C VAL A 224 31.66 -19.78 15.97
N TRP A 225 32.59 -20.63 15.51
CA TRP A 225 32.29 -21.99 15.06
C TRP A 225 32.02 -22.96 16.23
N GLY A 226 31.04 -23.81 16.07
CA GLY A 226 30.63 -24.76 17.08
C GLY A 226 29.90 -24.19 18.29
N LYS A 227 29.86 -22.87 18.45
CA LYS A 227 29.15 -22.21 19.53
C LYS A 227 27.68 -22.05 19.21
N LYS A 228 26.84 -22.08 20.23
CA LYS A 228 25.41 -21.77 20.14
C LYS A 228 25.19 -20.34 20.58
N TYR A 229 24.52 -19.57 19.73
CA TYR A 229 24.12 -18.18 20.00
C TYR A 229 22.60 -18.09 20.10
N LYS A 230 22.10 -17.26 21.01
CA LYS A 230 20.70 -16.94 21.14
C LYS A 230 20.49 -15.52 20.69
N ILE A 231 19.77 -15.34 19.57
CA ILE A 231 19.37 -14.00 19.09
C ILE A 231 17.91 -13.79 19.45
N ARG A 232 17.62 -12.67 20.13
CA ARG A 232 16.27 -12.26 20.46
C ARG A 232 15.86 -11.09 19.59
N ILE A 233 14.79 -11.26 18.82
CA ILE A 233 14.16 -10.20 18.06
C ILE A 233 12.91 -9.76 18.80
N ILE A 234 12.77 -8.44 19.03
CA ILE A 234 11.63 -7.86 19.71
C ILE A 234 10.94 -6.92 18.71
N SER A 235 9.65 -7.14 18.45
CA SER A 235 8.84 -6.20 17.68
C SER A 235 8.62 -4.92 18.49
N LYS A 236 8.95 -3.78 17.92
CA LYS A 236 8.73 -2.48 18.57
C LYS A 236 7.25 -2.13 18.69
N GLU A 237 6.43 -2.60 17.75
CA GLU A 237 5.00 -2.30 17.71
C GLU A 237 4.18 -3.20 18.64
N THR A 238 4.45 -4.50 18.62
CA THR A 238 3.62 -5.48 19.33
C THR A 238 4.26 -6.02 20.61
N GLY A 239 5.52 -5.70 20.86
CA GLY A 239 6.28 -6.25 21.98
C GLY A 239 6.56 -7.76 21.90
N LYS A 240 6.14 -8.44 20.82
CA LYS A 240 6.39 -9.87 20.63
C LYS A 240 7.89 -10.17 20.58
N LYS A 241 8.29 -11.20 21.31
CA LYS A 241 9.68 -11.66 21.40
C LYS A 241 9.82 -13.01 20.70
N ILE A 242 10.81 -13.12 19.83
CA ILE A 242 11.13 -14.36 19.12
C ILE A 242 12.60 -14.67 19.39
N ASP A 243 12.88 -15.85 19.92
CA ASP A 243 14.23 -16.31 20.22
C ASP A 243 14.70 -17.33 19.17
N PHE A 244 15.86 -17.10 18.59
CA PHE A 244 16.52 -18.00 17.66
C PHE A 244 17.79 -18.55 18.27
N ASN A 245 17.93 -19.87 18.23
CA ASN A 245 19.18 -20.52 18.53
C ASN A 245 19.92 -20.73 17.21
N ILE A 246 21.10 -20.17 17.10
CA ILE A 246 21.95 -20.24 15.91
C ILE A 246 23.21 -21.02 16.29
N LYS A 247 23.57 -22.00 15.48
CA LYS A 247 24.83 -22.72 15.53
C LYS A 247 25.50 -22.57 14.18
N TYR A 248 26.74 -22.13 14.16
CA TYR A 248 27.53 -22.10 12.94
C TYR A 248 28.28 -23.40 12.83
N ASP A 249 27.94 -24.17 11.81
CA ASP A 249 28.65 -25.41 11.47
C ASP A 249 29.36 -25.24 10.12
N TYR A 250 30.46 -25.94 9.93
CA TYR A 250 31.14 -26.00 8.65
C TYR A 250 30.29 -26.84 7.69
N ASN A 251 30.00 -26.29 6.51
CA ASN A 251 29.40 -27.05 5.44
C ASN A 251 30.43 -27.16 4.30
N PHE A 252 31.10 -28.29 4.22
CA PHE A 252 31.99 -28.59 3.12
C PHE A 252 31.17 -29.29 2.02
N ASP A 253 30.33 -28.54 1.32
CA ASP A 253 29.76 -29.01 0.07
C ASP A 253 30.84 -28.88 -1.02
N TYR A 254 31.70 -29.85 -1.14
CA TYR A 254 32.45 -30.11 -2.35
C TYR A 254 31.42 -30.51 -3.42
N ARG A 255 30.96 -29.58 -4.23
CA ARG A 255 30.40 -29.94 -5.53
C ARG A 255 31.60 -30.35 -6.39
N GLU A 256 31.82 -31.64 -6.50
CA GLU A 256 32.63 -32.19 -7.56
C GLU A 256 32.05 -31.71 -8.88
N GLN A 257 32.86 -30.97 -9.66
CA GLN A 257 32.58 -30.64 -11.03
C GLN A 257 32.83 -31.82 -11.93
#